data_a5a8c2398c003c83a713ae8d857a4060
#
_entry.id   a5a8c2398c003c83a713ae8d857a4060
#
_cell.length_a   1.000
_cell.length_b   1.000
_cell.length_c   1.000
_cell.angle_alpha   90.00
_cell.angle_beta   90.00
_cell.angle_gamma   90.00
#
_symmetry.space_group_name_H-M   'P 1'
#
loop_
_entity.id
_entity.type
_entity.pdbx_description
1 polymer ?
#
loop_
_entity_poly.entity_id
_entity_poly.type
_entity_poly.pdbx_seq_one_letter_code
_entity_poly.pdbx_strand_id
1 'polypeptide(L)'
;MNNKIKNIKELHKGDFISLYDLEYKNKLNQDKHWSVATRKDKEALEEFYLKNKEDKVDAVCIVAYHIKYKKLVIIKQFRVPVNDYLYELPAGLVDKEDKDIIQAVKRELKEETGLNLLDINENYTMEKAYLSPGMTDESIALVFCTCDGELNKDNLEDDEDIEAMLISQDRANDILKSKEKMDVKAFLMLQNFTLLGEKLFL
;
A
#
# COMPACT_ATOMS: atom_id res chain seq x y z
N MET A 1 -10.63 -24.33 0.93
CA MET A 1 -10.56 -24.01 -0.52
C MET A 1 -9.72 -25.06 -1.21
N ASN A 2 -10.07 -25.51 -2.43
CA ASN A 2 -9.17 -26.41 -3.18
C ASN A 2 -7.95 -25.61 -3.63
N ASN A 3 -6.81 -25.87 -2.99
CA ASN A 3 -5.55 -25.24 -3.39
C ASN A 3 -5.17 -25.73 -4.79
N LYS A 4 -5.03 -24.80 -5.72
CA LYS A 4 -4.66 -25.09 -7.12
C LYS A 4 -3.15 -25.17 -7.32
N ILE A 5 -2.37 -24.53 -6.45
CA ILE A 5 -0.91 -24.52 -6.53
C ILE A 5 -0.37 -25.88 -6.06
N LYS A 6 0.55 -26.45 -6.84
CA LYS A 6 1.13 -27.77 -6.61
C LYS A 6 2.60 -27.72 -6.26
N ASN A 7 3.31 -26.80 -6.87
CA ASN A 7 4.74 -26.69 -6.72
C ASN A 7 5.19 -25.25 -6.82
N ILE A 8 6.30 -24.94 -6.16
CA ILE A 8 6.90 -23.60 -6.10
C ILE A 8 8.38 -23.75 -6.43
N LYS A 9 8.79 -23.14 -7.54
CA LYS A 9 10.18 -23.16 -7.98
C LYS A 9 10.76 -21.75 -7.93
N GLU A 10 11.86 -21.57 -7.21
CA GLU A 10 12.60 -20.31 -7.23
C GLU A 10 13.27 -20.13 -8.60
N LEU A 11 13.06 -18.96 -9.21
CA LEU A 11 13.69 -18.54 -10.45
C LEU A 11 14.83 -17.56 -10.19
N HIS A 12 14.64 -16.65 -9.25
CA HIS A 12 15.65 -15.69 -8.82
C HIS A 12 15.37 -15.23 -7.39
N LYS A 13 16.41 -15.14 -6.59
CA LYS A 13 16.37 -14.57 -5.23
C LYS A 13 17.08 -13.23 -5.24
N GLY A 14 16.34 -12.15 -5.00
CA GLY A 14 16.87 -10.81 -4.76
C GLY A 14 16.86 -10.46 -3.28
N ASP A 15 17.45 -9.32 -2.95
CA ASP A 15 17.50 -8.83 -1.56
C ASP A 15 16.13 -8.39 -1.05
N PHE A 16 15.32 -7.73 -1.91
CA PHE A 16 14.01 -7.20 -1.55
C PHE A 16 12.86 -7.94 -2.24
N ILE A 17 13.07 -8.42 -3.45
CA ILE A 17 12.06 -9.10 -4.26
C ILE A 17 12.67 -10.34 -4.88
N SER A 18 11.99 -11.46 -4.77
CA SER A 18 12.31 -12.72 -5.40
C SER A 18 11.29 -13.08 -6.48
N LEU A 19 11.69 -13.89 -7.46
CA LEU A 19 10.83 -14.37 -8.54
C LEU A 19 10.65 -15.88 -8.40
N TYR A 20 9.41 -16.33 -8.38
CA TYR A 20 9.05 -17.74 -8.34
C TYR A 20 8.17 -18.14 -9.51
N ASP A 21 8.26 -19.40 -9.90
CA ASP A 21 7.34 -20.07 -10.81
C ASP A 21 6.40 -20.98 -10.00
N LEU A 22 5.10 -20.72 -10.13
CA LEU A 22 4.04 -21.47 -9.48
C LEU A 22 3.42 -22.44 -10.47
N GLU A 23 3.58 -23.75 -10.23
CA GLU A 23 2.87 -24.78 -10.98
C GLU A 23 1.45 -24.95 -10.41
N TYR A 24 0.43 -24.85 -11.27
CA TYR A 24 -0.97 -24.95 -10.84
C TYR A 24 -1.84 -25.71 -11.83
N LYS A 25 -3.02 -26.17 -11.36
CA LYS A 25 -4.06 -26.71 -12.23
C LYS A 25 -5.04 -25.64 -12.69
N ASN A 26 -5.22 -25.51 -14.00
CA ASN A 26 -6.24 -24.64 -14.56
C ASN A 26 -7.66 -25.28 -14.43
N LYS A 27 -8.71 -24.59 -14.91
CA LYS A 27 -10.10 -25.08 -14.89
C LYS A 27 -10.35 -26.37 -15.68
N LEU A 28 -9.45 -26.71 -16.61
CA LEU A 28 -9.49 -27.93 -17.42
C LEU A 28 -8.59 -29.05 -16.84
N ASN A 29 -8.12 -28.90 -15.58
CA ASN A 29 -7.21 -29.82 -14.90
C ASN A 29 -5.87 -30.02 -15.60
N GLN A 30 -5.42 -29.06 -16.42
CA GLN A 30 -4.13 -29.05 -17.09
C GLN A 30 -3.10 -28.34 -16.22
N ASP A 31 -1.87 -28.85 -16.22
CA ASP A 31 -0.76 -28.20 -15.55
C ASP A 31 -0.37 -26.92 -16.29
N LYS A 32 -0.19 -25.85 -15.55
CA LYS A 32 0.16 -24.51 -16.02
C LYS A 32 1.17 -23.89 -15.05
N HIS A 33 1.87 -22.89 -15.52
CA HIS A 33 2.89 -22.16 -14.79
C HIS A 33 2.54 -20.67 -14.74
N TRP A 34 2.87 -20.01 -13.62
CA TRP A 34 2.69 -18.58 -13.42
C TRP A 34 3.87 -18.00 -12.66
N SER A 35 4.52 -17.01 -13.24
CA SER A 35 5.60 -16.32 -12.56
C SER A 35 5.04 -15.25 -11.63
N VAL A 36 5.52 -15.20 -10.39
CA VAL A 36 5.13 -14.22 -9.38
C VAL A 36 6.38 -13.55 -8.79
N ALA A 37 6.33 -12.21 -8.68
CA ALA A 37 7.27 -11.45 -7.89
C ALA A 37 6.74 -11.31 -6.47
N THR A 38 7.58 -11.54 -5.46
CA THR A 38 7.15 -11.53 -4.06
C THR A 38 8.27 -11.08 -3.12
N ARG A 39 7.89 -10.52 -1.97
CA ARG A 39 8.80 -10.22 -0.85
C ARG A 39 9.03 -11.44 0.05
N LYS A 40 8.17 -12.47 -0.09
CA LYS A 40 8.21 -13.68 0.72
C LYS A 40 9.33 -14.62 0.27
N ASP A 41 9.93 -15.29 1.24
CA ASP A 41 10.81 -16.40 0.95
C ASP A 41 10.02 -17.65 0.55
N LYS A 42 10.74 -18.69 0.15
CA LYS A 42 10.14 -19.94 -0.30
C LYS A 42 9.32 -20.62 0.80
N GLU A 43 9.80 -20.56 2.04
CA GLU A 43 9.13 -21.20 3.18
C GLU A 43 7.76 -20.54 3.46
N ALA A 44 7.71 -19.21 3.48
CA ALA A 44 6.46 -18.46 3.63
C ALA A 44 5.47 -18.73 2.50
N LEU A 45 5.94 -18.82 1.25
CA LEU A 45 5.10 -19.19 0.11
C LEU A 45 4.56 -20.63 0.22
N GLU A 46 5.39 -21.60 0.66
CA GLU A 46 4.93 -22.97 0.90
C GLU A 46 3.89 -23.03 2.02
N GLU A 47 4.07 -22.27 3.09
CA GLU A 47 3.09 -22.18 4.17
C GLU A 47 1.76 -21.62 3.67
N PHE A 48 1.80 -20.54 2.92
CA PHE A 48 0.61 -19.92 2.37
C PHE A 48 -0.06 -20.80 1.31
N TYR A 49 0.66 -21.18 0.26
CA TYR A 49 0.06 -21.88 -0.88
C TYR A 49 -0.18 -23.38 -0.64
N LEU A 50 0.68 -24.07 0.08
CA LEU A 50 0.61 -25.53 0.21
C LEU A 50 0.00 -25.98 1.55
N LYS A 51 0.22 -25.21 2.62
CA LYS A 51 -0.28 -25.54 3.96
C LYS A 51 -1.51 -24.74 4.37
N ASN A 52 -2.01 -23.84 3.51
CA ASN A 52 -3.16 -22.94 3.76
C ASN A 52 -3.04 -22.13 5.07
N LYS A 53 -1.83 -21.75 5.46
CA LYS A 53 -1.65 -20.82 6.56
C LYS A 53 -2.11 -19.43 6.15
N GLU A 54 -2.69 -18.71 7.09
CA GLU A 54 -3.07 -17.32 6.89
C GLU A 54 -1.82 -16.47 6.66
N ASP A 55 -1.88 -15.63 5.64
CA ASP A 55 -0.82 -14.72 5.26
C ASP A 55 -1.06 -13.34 5.84
N LYS A 56 -0.02 -12.75 6.43
CA LYS A 56 -0.07 -11.38 6.94
C LYS A 56 -0.08 -10.39 5.78
N VAL A 57 -0.60 -9.20 6.03
CA VAL A 57 -0.49 -8.07 5.09
C VAL A 57 0.95 -7.58 5.02
N ASP A 58 1.40 -7.22 3.81
CA ASP A 58 2.80 -6.82 3.59
C ASP A 58 3.05 -5.34 3.95
N ALA A 59 2.04 -4.48 3.74
CA ALA A 59 2.19 -3.04 3.92
C ALA A 59 0.88 -2.36 4.36
N VAL A 60 0.98 -1.12 4.80
CA VAL A 60 -0.16 -0.23 5.03
C VAL A 60 -0.18 0.87 3.97
N CYS A 61 -1.38 1.31 3.58
CA CYS A 61 -1.60 2.47 2.75
C CYS A 61 -2.62 3.38 3.45
N ILE A 62 -2.27 4.62 3.68
CA ILE A 62 -2.92 5.49 4.66
C ILE A 62 -3.73 6.58 3.97
N VAL A 63 -5.04 6.52 4.11
CA VAL A 63 -5.96 7.57 3.66
C VAL A 63 -6.24 8.48 4.85
N ALA A 64 -5.38 9.47 5.05
CA ALA A 64 -5.42 10.34 6.22
C ALA A 64 -6.09 11.70 5.94
N TYR A 65 -6.98 12.11 6.84
CA TYR A 65 -7.64 13.41 6.81
C TYR A 65 -7.20 14.28 8.00
N HIS A 66 -6.65 15.44 7.69
CA HIS A 66 -6.20 16.38 8.70
C HIS A 66 -7.38 17.20 9.24
N ILE A 67 -7.79 16.94 10.48
CA ILE A 67 -9.05 17.49 11.06
C ILE A 67 -9.05 19.02 11.18
N LYS A 68 -7.92 19.63 11.58
CA LYS A 68 -7.79 21.09 11.76
C LYS A 68 -7.85 21.84 10.43
N TYR A 69 -7.13 21.35 9.42
CA TYR A 69 -7.03 22.03 8.12
C TYR A 69 -8.09 21.55 7.12
N LYS A 70 -8.85 20.51 7.44
CA LYS A 70 -9.88 19.90 6.57
C LYS A 70 -9.31 19.51 5.21
N LYS A 71 -8.18 18.80 5.20
CA LYS A 71 -7.42 18.46 4.02
C LYS A 71 -7.05 16.97 4.00
N LEU A 72 -6.96 16.42 2.79
CA LEU A 72 -6.41 15.09 2.54
C LEU A 72 -4.88 15.15 2.58
N VAL A 73 -4.25 14.15 3.18
CA VAL A 73 -2.80 13.97 3.15
C VAL A 73 -2.42 13.21 1.88
N ILE A 74 -1.49 13.75 1.12
CA ILE A 74 -0.90 13.14 -0.09
C ILE A 74 0.60 13.30 -0.01
N ILE A 75 1.33 12.37 -0.59
CA ILE A 75 2.78 12.48 -0.80
C ILE A 75 3.11 12.55 -2.29
N LYS A 76 4.26 13.11 -2.61
CA LYS A 76 4.89 13.01 -3.93
C LYS A 76 6.25 12.36 -3.73
N GLN A 77 6.42 11.14 -4.24
CA GLN A 77 7.59 10.31 -4.01
C GLN A 77 8.27 9.92 -5.31
N PHE A 78 9.63 9.91 -5.33
CA PHE A 78 10.39 9.35 -6.43
C PHE A 78 10.31 7.82 -6.41
N ARG A 79 9.87 7.22 -7.51
CA ARG A 79 9.81 5.77 -7.68
C ARG A 79 10.78 5.29 -8.76
N VAL A 80 11.81 4.60 -8.33
CA VAL A 80 12.87 4.06 -9.21
C VAL A 80 12.31 3.28 -10.41
N PRO A 81 11.33 2.37 -10.25
CA PRO A 81 10.79 1.60 -11.38
C PRO A 81 10.12 2.45 -12.46
N VAL A 82 9.64 3.64 -12.12
CA VAL A 82 8.99 4.59 -13.03
C VAL A 82 9.97 5.67 -13.49
N ASN A 83 11.10 5.81 -12.77
CA ASN A 83 12.12 6.86 -12.95
C ASN A 83 11.50 8.26 -12.95
N ASP A 84 10.58 8.51 -12.01
CA ASP A 84 9.87 9.78 -11.89
C ASP A 84 9.16 9.89 -10.53
N TYR A 85 8.70 11.11 -10.23
CA TYR A 85 7.86 11.37 -9.07
C TYR A 85 6.39 11.04 -9.35
N LEU A 86 5.74 10.40 -8.39
CA LEU A 86 4.31 10.10 -8.43
C LEU A 86 3.60 10.72 -7.23
N TYR A 87 2.34 11.15 -7.45
CA TYR A 87 1.42 11.37 -6.34
C TYR A 87 0.95 10.02 -5.79
N GLU A 88 1.11 9.84 -4.51
CA GLU A 88 0.74 8.63 -3.78
C GLU A 88 0.05 8.98 -2.45
N LEU A 89 -0.56 7.98 -1.83
CA LEU A 89 -0.95 8.03 -0.42
C LEU A 89 0.26 7.63 0.43
N PRO A 90 0.42 8.16 1.65
CA PRO A 90 1.42 7.65 2.58
C PRO A 90 1.30 6.13 2.75
N ALA A 91 2.42 5.42 2.72
CA ALA A 91 2.41 3.96 2.73
C ALA A 91 3.78 3.39 3.07
N GLY A 92 3.83 2.32 3.85
CA GLY A 92 5.07 1.60 4.11
C GLY A 92 4.85 0.15 4.53
N LEU A 93 5.94 -0.57 4.68
CA LEU A 93 5.90 -1.98 5.05
C LEU A 93 5.50 -2.17 6.51
N VAL A 94 4.83 -3.28 6.81
CA VAL A 94 4.61 -3.70 8.18
C VAL A 94 5.87 -4.37 8.69
N ASP A 95 6.53 -3.76 9.63
CA ASP A 95 7.77 -4.26 10.22
C ASP A 95 7.52 -5.38 11.24
N LYS A 96 8.59 -6.11 11.57
CA LYS A 96 8.53 -7.18 12.57
C LYS A 96 8.25 -6.66 13.98
N GLU A 97 8.63 -5.42 14.24
CA GLU A 97 8.45 -4.70 15.49
C GLU A 97 7.03 -4.17 15.65
N ASP A 98 6.28 -3.99 14.54
CA ASP A 98 4.89 -3.58 14.56
C ASP A 98 4.02 -4.73 15.09
N LYS A 99 3.35 -4.52 16.21
CA LYS A 99 2.47 -5.53 16.83
C LYS A 99 1.20 -5.77 16.03
N ASP A 100 0.75 -4.71 15.34
CA ASP A 100 -0.47 -4.69 14.54
C ASP A 100 -0.39 -3.61 13.44
N ILE A 101 -1.38 -3.60 12.58
CA ILE A 101 -1.51 -2.63 11.47
C ILE A 101 -1.58 -1.19 11.99
N ILE A 102 -2.17 -0.95 13.17
CA ILE A 102 -2.33 0.41 13.74
C ILE A 102 -0.97 1.01 14.08
N GLN A 103 -0.05 0.19 14.60
CA GLN A 103 1.31 0.64 14.88
C GLN A 103 2.08 0.99 13.61
N ALA A 104 1.97 0.17 12.57
CA ALA A 104 2.55 0.47 11.27
C ALA A 104 2.00 1.80 10.70
N VAL A 105 0.68 1.98 10.72
CA VAL A 105 0.04 3.25 10.28
C VAL A 105 0.55 4.45 11.06
N LYS A 106 0.66 4.32 12.38
CA LYS A 106 1.13 5.41 13.25
C LYS A 106 2.59 5.77 12.97
N ARG A 107 3.44 4.76 12.77
CA ARG A 107 4.87 4.93 12.47
C ARG A 107 5.03 5.57 11.10
N GLU A 108 4.48 4.97 10.03
CA GLU A 108 4.63 5.45 8.66
C GLU A 108 4.05 6.86 8.46
N LEU A 109 2.86 7.14 9.01
CA LEU A 109 2.30 8.49 8.93
C LEU A 109 3.22 9.53 9.59
N LYS A 110 3.87 9.14 10.69
CA LYS A 110 4.81 10.02 11.39
C LYS A 110 6.11 10.19 10.61
N GLU A 111 6.67 9.13 10.07
CA GLU A 111 7.93 9.11 9.33
C GLU A 111 7.82 9.92 8.03
N GLU A 112 6.86 9.60 7.17
CA GLU A 112 6.72 10.22 5.87
C GLU A 112 6.15 11.66 5.90
N THR A 113 5.37 12.01 6.94
CA THR A 113 4.63 13.29 6.94
C THR A 113 4.84 14.17 8.17
N GLY A 114 5.35 13.63 9.27
CA GLY A 114 5.43 14.33 10.56
C GLY A 114 4.10 14.40 11.32
N LEU A 115 2.99 13.90 10.75
CA LEU A 115 1.65 13.99 11.37
C LEU A 115 1.44 12.92 12.44
N ASN A 116 0.43 13.12 13.27
CA ASN A 116 0.05 12.18 14.32
C ASN A 116 -1.29 11.54 13.99
N LEU A 117 -1.36 10.22 14.06
CA LEU A 117 -2.61 9.47 13.98
C LEU A 117 -3.53 9.83 15.16
N LEU A 118 -4.79 10.14 14.89
CA LEU A 118 -5.81 10.38 15.93
C LEU A 118 -6.77 9.21 16.06
N ASP A 119 -7.45 8.85 14.97
CA ASP A 119 -8.48 7.84 15.00
C ASP A 119 -8.54 7.08 13.66
N ILE A 120 -8.95 5.81 13.70
CA ILE A 120 -9.12 4.95 12.51
C ILE A 120 -10.60 4.73 12.27
N ASN A 121 -11.03 4.92 11.03
CA ASN A 121 -12.39 4.59 10.62
C ASN A 121 -12.45 3.12 10.15
N GLU A 122 -12.80 2.23 11.08
CA GLU A 122 -12.88 0.79 10.82
C GLU A 122 -13.92 0.42 9.74
N ASN A 123 -14.98 1.22 9.57
CA ASN A 123 -16.04 0.94 8.59
C ASN A 123 -15.57 1.08 7.14
N TYR A 124 -14.56 1.90 6.88
CA TYR A 124 -14.00 2.13 5.54
C TYR A 124 -12.62 1.48 5.36
N THR A 125 -11.99 1.02 6.43
CA THR A 125 -10.71 0.34 6.38
C THR A 125 -10.85 -1.05 5.80
N MET A 126 -10.00 -1.38 4.83
CA MET A 126 -9.86 -2.73 4.27
C MET A 126 -8.58 -3.36 4.82
N GLU A 127 -8.72 -4.37 5.66
CA GLU A 127 -7.58 -5.00 6.33
C GLU A 127 -6.60 -5.68 5.35
N LYS A 128 -7.09 -6.17 4.23
CA LYS A 128 -6.24 -6.79 3.20
C LYS A 128 -6.80 -6.60 1.80
N ALA A 129 -6.06 -5.91 0.96
CA ALA A 129 -6.31 -5.75 -0.47
C ALA A 129 -5.03 -6.05 -1.26
N TYR A 130 -5.15 -6.50 -2.50
CA TYR A 130 -4.01 -6.80 -3.36
C TYR A 130 -3.77 -5.66 -4.36
N LEU A 131 -2.50 -5.31 -4.59
CA LEU A 131 -2.13 -4.20 -5.47
C LEU A 131 -2.13 -4.60 -6.95
N SER A 132 -1.44 -5.66 -7.30
CA SER A 132 -1.29 -6.11 -8.69
C SER A 132 -1.27 -7.64 -8.80
N PRO A 133 -2.41 -8.33 -8.50
CA PRO A 133 -2.45 -9.80 -8.33
C PRO A 133 -2.16 -10.60 -9.61
N GLY A 134 -1.99 -9.94 -10.74
CA GLY A 134 -1.49 -10.55 -11.97
C GLY A 134 0.04 -10.68 -12.03
N MET A 135 0.78 -9.99 -11.15
CA MET A 135 2.26 -9.96 -11.16
C MET A 135 2.88 -10.28 -9.80
N THR A 136 2.21 -9.89 -8.73
CA THR A 136 2.71 -10.00 -7.36
C THR A 136 1.60 -10.42 -6.41
N ASP A 137 1.97 -11.05 -5.32
CA ASP A 137 1.08 -11.35 -4.19
C ASP A 137 1.06 -10.23 -3.14
N GLU A 138 1.69 -9.09 -3.42
CA GLU A 138 1.77 -7.96 -2.50
C GLU A 138 0.38 -7.49 -2.07
N SER A 139 0.19 -7.42 -0.77
CA SER A 139 -1.06 -7.03 -0.12
C SER A 139 -0.87 -5.85 0.82
N ILE A 140 -1.88 -4.99 0.89
CA ILE A 140 -1.89 -3.83 1.77
C ILE A 140 -3.13 -3.81 2.66
N ALA A 141 -3.00 -3.23 3.85
CA ALA A 141 -4.15 -2.68 4.56
C ALA A 141 -4.40 -1.26 4.06
N LEU A 142 -5.58 -0.99 3.52
CA LEU A 142 -5.99 0.38 3.15
C LEU A 142 -6.74 0.98 4.32
N VAL A 143 -6.08 1.90 5.04
CA VAL A 143 -6.55 2.40 6.34
C VAL A 143 -7.04 3.83 6.23
N PHE A 144 -8.32 4.05 6.53
CA PHE A 144 -8.91 5.38 6.62
C PHE A 144 -8.77 5.92 8.03
N CYS A 145 -8.20 7.12 8.16
CA CYS A 145 -7.93 7.70 9.47
C CYS A 145 -8.03 9.22 9.49
N THR A 146 -8.06 9.76 10.69
CA THR A 146 -7.89 11.19 10.95
C THR A 146 -6.54 11.46 11.58
N CYS A 147 -6.00 12.66 11.33
CA CYS A 147 -4.70 13.05 11.84
C CYS A 147 -4.66 14.53 12.24
N ASP A 148 -3.62 14.90 12.98
CA ASP A 148 -3.27 16.29 13.31
C ASP A 148 -1.76 16.51 13.28
N GLY A 149 -1.32 17.71 13.65
CA GLY A 149 0.09 18.09 13.69
C GLY A 149 0.48 19.04 12.56
N GLU A 150 1.77 19.16 12.33
CA GLU A 150 2.32 19.99 11.25
C GLU A 150 3.25 19.12 10.40
N LEU A 151 3.21 19.30 9.09
CA LEU A 151 4.08 18.59 8.18
C LEU A 151 5.55 18.90 8.47
N ASN A 152 6.38 17.88 8.54
CA ASN A 152 7.84 18.01 8.62
C ASN A 152 8.50 16.78 7.98
N LYS A 153 9.81 16.88 7.78
CA LYS A 153 10.66 15.83 7.16
C LYS A 153 11.69 15.25 8.15
N ASP A 154 11.47 15.46 9.44
CA ASP A 154 12.47 15.16 10.47
C ASP A 154 12.72 13.66 10.67
N ASN A 155 11.81 12.82 10.21
CA ASN A 155 11.85 11.38 10.41
C ASN A 155 11.96 10.58 9.09
N LEU A 156 12.15 11.24 7.93
CA LEU A 156 12.38 10.55 6.66
C LEU A 156 13.66 9.73 6.69
N GLU A 157 13.64 8.56 6.10
CA GLU A 157 14.83 7.75 5.90
C GLU A 157 15.75 8.35 4.81
N ASP A 158 17.04 8.00 4.84
CA ASP A 158 18.06 8.60 3.94
C ASP A 158 17.81 8.31 2.45
N ASP A 159 17.11 7.25 2.13
CA ASP A 159 16.75 6.80 0.78
C ASP A 159 15.31 7.19 0.37
N GLU A 160 14.58 7.88 1.23
CA GLU A 160 13.24 8.38 0.96
C GLU A 160 13.24 9.80 0.40
N ASP A 161 12.91 9.93 -0.88
CA ASP A 161 12.69 11.23 -1.54
C ASP A 161 11.18 11.51 -1.62
N ILE A 162 10.66 12.05 -0.51
CA ILE A 162 9.22 12.29 -0.28
C ILE A 162 8.95 13.76 0.01
N GLU A 163 7.86 14.27 -0.59
CA GLU A 163 7.25 15.55 -0.26
C GLU A 163 5.79 15.33 0.18
N ALA A 164 5.52 15.54 1.47
CA ALA A 164 4.17 15.45 2.02
C ALA A 164 3.39 16.75 1.83
N MET A 165 2.09 16.64 1.54
CA MET A 165 1.21 17.77 1.26
C MET A 165 -0.15 17.60 1.91
N LEU A 166 -0.73 18.73 2.37
CA LEU A 166 -2.13 18.82 2.76
C LEU A 166 -2.92 19.48 1.63
N ILE A 167 -3.82 18.74 0.98
CA ILE A 167 -4.56 19.22 -0.19
C ILE A 167 -6.05 19.42 0.10
N SER A 168 -6.61 20.52 -0.39
CA SER A 168 -8.04 20.79 -0.39
C SER A 168 -8.75 20.04 -1.52
N GLN A 169 -10.09 20.02 -1.51
CA GLN A 169 -10.87 19.44 -2.61
C GLN A 169 -10.57 20.13 -3.96
N ASP A 170 -10.42 21.46 -3.97
CA ASP A 170 -10.09 22.21 -5.19
C ASP A 170 -8.71 21.81 -5.70
N ARG A 171 -7.72 21.72 -4.81
CA ARG A 171 -6.36 21.28 -5.20
C ARG A 171 -6.35 19.82 -5.69
N ALA A 172 -7.15 18.94 -5.09
CA ALA A 172 -7.31 17.56 -5.57
C ALA A 172 -7.85 17.54 -7.02
N ASN A 173 -8.85 18.38 -7.32
CA ASN A 173 -9.39 18.53 -8.67
C ASN A 173 -8.35 19.07 -9.67
N ASP A 174 -7.50 20.01 -9.24
CA ASP A 174 -6.43 20.55 -10.09
C ASP A 174 -5.35 19.49 -10.38
N ILE A 175 -4.96 18.70 -9.38
CA ILE A 175 -4.02 17.59 -9.55
C ILE A 175 -4.58 16.56 -10.54
N LEU A 176 -5.86 16.18 -10.42
CA LEU A 176 -6.50 15.26 -11.36
C LEU A 176 -6.50 15.78 -12.82
N LYS A 177 -6.59 17.09 -13.01
CA LYS A 177 -6.56 17.74 -14.33
C LYS A 177 -5.16 17.95 -14.89
N SER A 178 -4.15 17.99 -14.03
CA SER A 178 -2.75 18.30 -14.42
C SER A 178 -2.12 17.21 -15.28
N LYS A 179 -2.64 15.98 -15.24
CA LYS A 179 -2.09 14.77 -15.87
C LYS A 179 -0.69 14.41 -15.35
N GLU A 180 -0.31 14.88 -14.17
CA GLU A 180 0.90 14.44 -13.48
C GLU A 180 0.78 12.95 -13.13
N LYS A 181 1.91 12.28 -13.02
CA LYS A 181 1.95 10.86 -12.70
C LYS A 181 1.45 10.62 -11.27
N MET A 182 0.64 9.59 -11.13
CA MET A 182 0.12 9.17 -9.82
C MET A 182 -0.13 7.67 -9.81
N ASP A 183 -0.13 7.07 -8.64
CA ASP A 183 -0.56 5.68 -8.52
C ASP A 183 -2.10 5.58 -8.57
N VAL A 184 -2.60 4.39 -8.82
CA VAL A 184 -4.05 4.16 -8.98
C VAL A 184 -4.81 4.42 -7.68
N LYS A 185 -4.20 4.19 -6.50
CA LYS A 185 -4.83 4.43 -5.20
C LYS A 185 -5.03 5.92 -4.96
N ALA A 186 -3.97 6.71 -5.19
CA ALA A 186 -4.03 8.17 -5.12
C ALA A 186 -5.06 8.74 -6.11
N PHE A 187 -5.07 8.27 -7.36
CA PHE A 187 -6.05 8.70 -8.36
C PHE A 187 -7.49 8.51 -7.88
N LEU A 188 -7.82 7.30 -7.41
CA LEU A 188 -9.16 6.99 -6.92
C LEU A 188 -9.53 7.77 -5.66
N MET A 189 -8.57 7.97 -4.73
CA MET A 189 -8.81 8.75 -3.52
C MET A 189 -9.00 10.23 -3.82
N LEU A 190 -8.21 10.81 -4.72
CA LEU A 190 -8.39 12.19 -5.17
C LEU A 190 -9.77 12.40 -5.80
N GLN A 191 -10.24 11.47 -6.65
CA GLN A 191 -11.59 11.52 -7.21
C GLN A 191 -12.66 11.48 -6.12
N ASN A 192 -12.57 10.52 -5.20
CA ASN A 192 -13.53 10.39 -4.10
C ASN A 192 -13.51 11.63 -3.20
N PHE A 193 -12.33 12.13 -2.84
CA PHE A 193 -12.20 13.33 -2.01
C PHE A 193 -12.75 14.57 -2.69
N THR A 194 -12.55 14.74 -4.00
CA THR A 194 -13.13 15.84 -4.77
C THR A 194 -14.66 15.82 -4.72
N LEU A 195 -15.30 14.65 -4.69
CA LEU A 195 -16.75 14.51 -4.67
C LEU A 195 -17.34 14.57 -3.25
N LEU A 196 -16.71 13.92 -2.28
CA LEU A 196 -17.27 13.66 -0.95
C LEU A 196 -16.70 14.59 0.14
N GLY A 197 -15.46 15.10 -0.05
CA GLY A 197 -14.78 15.92 0.94
C GLY A 197 -14.63 15.18 2.27
N GLU A 198 -14.94 15.87 3.38
CA GLU A 198 -14.84 15.31 4.73
C GLU A 198 -15.76 14.11 4.98
N LYS A 199 -16.84 13.94 4.22
CA LYS A 199 -17.76 12.79 4.35
C LYS A 199 -17.11 11.45 4.04
N LEU A 200 -15.93 11.47 3.43
CA LEU A 200 -15.13 10.26 3.19
C LEU A 200 -14.51 9.70 4.48
N PHE A 201 -14.47 10.49 5.56
CA PHE A 201 -13.74 10.17 6.80
C PHE A 201 -14.60 10.19 8.07
N LEU A 202 -15.80 10.80 8.00
CA LEU A 202 -16.65 11.04 9.16
C LEU A 202 -17.93 10.20 9.15
#